data_64b192a8d8019cfc2ff8a4903ddf1c9d
#
_entry.id   64b192a8d8019cfc2ff8a4903ddf1c9d
#
_cell.length_a   1.000
_cell.length_b   1.000
_cell.length_c   1.000
_cell.angle_alpha   90.00
_cell.angle_beta   90.00
_cell.angle_gamma   90.00
#
_symmetry.space_group_name_H-M   'P 1'
#
loop_
_entity.id
_entity.type
_entity.pdbx_description
1 polymer ?
#
loop_
_entity_poly.entity_id
_entity_poly.type
_entity_poly.pdbx_seq_one_letter_code
_entity_poly.pdbx_strand_id
1 'polypeptide(L)'
;MDPVITVCLNPAVDRVLEVPALQPGRSHDGTVLLSSPAGKGINISRALSTLGVPSIVIGFAGSDRYDEFEESINDRYTRSQLMRVEGTTRENITLVDPDAGLATHIRVRGLDLTEPQLARFERKLKLLARKNRVVVFAGSLPGQVDSQRFRSMVEGCVRSGARVVVDAEPEPLRAVRDLRLWLIKPSVEELAAVVDAPVAGDEDIVRYGLQLSRSIHQVLVTCGAAGAYVFVDGSAMLGQVAIEEGLVRSAVGSGDCMLAAFVAARLGGMNVKEAFRESLAAAVASGASVQPGRIDEDAITEVLFHADVEPLDKQEDRPA
;
A
#
# COMPACT_ATOMS: atom_id res chain seq x y z
N MET A 1 8.48 -15.68 -14.01
CA MET A 1 7.27 -15.05 -13.43
C MET A 1 6.99 -13.77 -14.19
N ASP A 2 5.72 -13.50 -14.56
CA ASP A 2 5.34 -12.22 -15.16
C ASP A 2 5.52 -11.09 -14.14
N PRO A 3 6.04 -9.91 -14.53
CA PRO A 3 6.23 -8.82 -13.59
C PRO A 3 4.88 -8.29 -13.04
N VAL A 4 4.86 -7.94 -11.77
CA VAL A 4 3.76 -7.21 -11.13
C VAL A 4 3.70 -5.80 -11.70
N ILE A 5 2.52 -5.32 -12.06
CA ILE A 5 2.32 -3.92 -12.49
C ILE A 5 1.90 -3.13 -11.27
N THR A 6 2.68 -2.16 -10.85
CA THR A 6 2.30 -1.22 -9.78
C THR A 6 1.93 0.11 -10.37
N VAL A 7 0.72 0.57 -10.06
CA VAL A 7 0.16 1.82 -10.54
C VAL A 7 0.35 2.89 -9.48
N CYS A 8 1.12 3.93 -9.79
CA CYS A 8 1.36 5.09 -8.94
C CYS A 8 0.91 6.36 -9.69
N LEU A 9 -0.37 6.73 -9.55
CA LEU A 9 -0.95 7.86 -10.29
C LEU A 9 -0.51 9.22 -9.76
N ASN A 10 -0.17 9.30 -8.48
CA ASN A 10 0.11 10.55 -7.78
C ASN A 10 1.38 10.42 -6.92
N PRO A 11 2.56 10.20 -7.55
CA PRO A 11 3.82 10.08 -6.84
C PRO A 11 4.17 11.36 -6.08
N ALA A 12 5.12 11.25 -5.17
CA ALA A 12 5.64 12.36 -4.41
C ALA A 12 7.13 12.18 -4.15
N VAL A 13 7.83 13.24 -3.77
CA VAL A 13 9.08 13.12 -3.03
C VAL A 13 8.73 13.14 -1.55
N ASP A 14 9.02 12.06 -0.83
CA ASP A 14 8.84 12.03 0.62
C ASP A 14 10.08 12.63 1.30
N ARG A 15 9.83 13.65 2.11
CA ARG A 15 10.84 14.39 2.85
C ARG A 15 10.57 14.27 4.34
N VAL A 16 11.52 13.71 5.07
CA VAL A 16 11.45 13.57 6.52
C VAL A 16 12.44 14.53 7.16
N LEU A 17 11.94 15.39 8.02
CA LEU A 17 12.72 16.33 8.80
C LEU A 17 12.56 16.02 10.29
N GLU A 18 13.68 15.92 11.00
CA GLU A 18 13.70 15.92 12.45
C GLU A 18 13.69 17.36 12.94
N VAL A 19 12.76 17.69 13.80
CA VAL A 19 12.54 19.03 14.37
C VAL A 19 12.25 18.87 15.87
N PRO A 20 13.30 18.91 16.72
CA PRO A 20 13.10 18.79 18.17
C PRO A 20 12.23 19.89 18.75
N ALA A 21 11.38 19.56 19.71
CA ALA A 21 10.47 20.47 20.41
C ALA A 21 9.61 21.34 19.47
N LEU A 22 9.01 20.71 18.47
CA LEU A 22 8.20 21.39 17.45
C LEU A 22 7.02 22.14 18.05
N GLN A 23 6.96 23.46 17.83
CA GLN A 23 5.87 24.33 18.32
C GLN A 23 5.26 25.11 17.16
N PRO A 24 3.93 25.04 16.96
CA PRO A 24 3.25 25.87 15.97
C PRO A 24 3.48 27.36 16.21
N GLY A 25 3.73 28.11 15.12
CA GLY A 25 3.94 29.56 15.18
C GLY A 25 5.35 30.00 15.60
N ARG A 26 6.31 29.07 15.72
CA ARG A 26 7.71 29.35 16.00
C ARG A 26 8.59 28.99 14.82
N SER A 27 9.80 29.55 14.78
CA SER A 27 10.87 29.13 13.88
C SER A 27 11.67 28.02 14.52
N HIS A 28 11.99 27.00 13.75
CA HIS A 28 12.75 25.84 14.20
C HIS A 28 13.88 25.52 13.24
N ASP A 29 15.01 25.07 13.76
CA ASP A 29 16.03 24.41 12.99
C ASP A 29 15.71 22.92 12.90
N GLY A 30 15.85 22.35 11.70
CA GLY A 30 15.56 20.94 11.46
C GLY A 30 16.66 20.26 10.66
N THR A 31 16.78 18.95 10.83
CA THR A 31 17.69 18.09 10.09
C THR A 31 16.92 17.25 9.08
N VAL A 32 17.36 17.22 7.82
CA VAL A 32 16.77 16.34 6.80
C VAL A 32 17.26 14.92 7.03
N LEU A 33 16.37 14.02 7.41
CA LEU A 33 16.66 12.61 7.59
C LEU A 33 16.53 11.82 6.29
N LEU A 34 15.56 12.21 5.44
CA LEU A 34 15.26 11.55 4.16
C LEU A 34 14.73 12.56 3.15
N SER A 35 15.16 12.40 1.89
CA SER A 35 14.49 12.98 0.72
C SER A 35 14.57 11.94 -0.40
N SER A 36 13.45 11.37 -0.82
CA SER A 36 13.45 10.27 -1.79
C SER A 36 12.18 10.25 -2.62
N PRO A 37 12.28 9.94 -3.93
CA PRO A 37 11.12 9.58 -4.73
C PRO A 37 10.28 8.49 -4.06
N ALA A 38 8.98 8.69 -3.99
CA ALA A 38 8.06 7.85 -3.23
C ALA A 38 6.65 7.84 -3.84
N GLY A 39 5.79 7.09 -3.16
CA GLY A 39 4.40 6.84 -3.48
C GLY A 39 4.10 5.36 -3.28
N LYS A 40 2.90 5.00 -2.79
CA LYS A 40 2.58 3.62 -2.41
C LYS A 40 2.95 2.60 -3.51
N GLY A 41 2.64 2.86 -4.79
CA GLY A 41 3.00 1.96 -5.89
C GLY A 41 4.52 1.77 -6.07
N ILE A 42 5.31 2.83 -5.83
CA ILE A 42 6.78 2.78 -5.86
C ILE A 42 7.30 1.99 -4.65
N ASN A 43 6.78 2.27 -3.46
CA ASN A 43 7.16 1.57 -2.22
C ASN A 43 6.89 0.06 -2.32
N ILE A 44 5.72 -0.32 -2.86
CA ILE A 44 5.37 -1.73 -3.13
C ILE A 44 6.38 -2.36 -4.10
N SER A 45 6.78 -1.66 -5.18
CA SER A 45 7.79 -2.18 -6.11
C SER A 45 9.15 -2.35 -5.48
N ARG A 46 9.58 -1.42 -4.61
CA ARG A 46 10.84 -1.57 -3.85
C ARG A 46 10.80 -2.80 -2.94
N ALA A 47 9.70 -2.98 -2.22
CA ALA A 47 9.50 -4.14 -1.38
C ALA A 47 9.48 -5.46 -2.19
N LEU A 48 8.80 -5.46 -3.34
CA LEU A 48 8.83 -6.60 -4.28
C LEU A 48 10.24 -6.89 -4.80
N SER A 49 11.04 -5.84 -5.09
CA SER A 49 12.43 -5.99 -5.53
C SER A 49 13.28 -6.65 -4.45
N THR A 50 13.19 -6.22 -3.20
CA THR A 50 13.85 -6.89 -2.07
C THR A 50 13.47 -8.37 -2.00
N LEU A 51 12.22 -8.71 -2.22
CA LEU A 51 11.71 -10.10 -2.21
C LEU A 51 11.98 -10.86 -3.52
N GLY A 52 12.79 -10.31 -4.44
CA GLY A 52 13.16 -10.95 -5.70
C GLY A 52 12.02 -11.07 -6.72
N VAL A 53 10.92 -10.34 -6.56
CA VAL A 53 9.76 -10.37 -7.45
C VAL A 53 9.84 -9.25 -8.49
N PRO A 54 9.86 -9.58 -9.79
CA PRO A 54 9.91 -8.56 -10.84
C PRO A 54 8.67 -7.66 -10.84
N SER A 55 8.88 -6.34 -11.02
CA SER A 55 7.80 -5.37 -11.11
C SER A 55 8.04 -4.29 -12.17
N ILE A 56 6.96 -3.66 -12.62
CA ILE A 56 6.96 -2.51 -13.52
C ILE A 56 6.11 -1.42 -12.86
N VAL A 57 6.73 -0.29 -12.54
CA VAL A 57 6.04 0.88 -12.03
C VAL A 57 5.50 1.70 -13.21
N ILE A 58 4.20 1.96 -13.22
CA ILE A 58 3.56 2.84 -14.19
C ILE A 58 2.83 3.97 -13.46
N GLY A 59 2.72 5.12 -14.11
CA GLY A 59 2.10 6.31 -13.54
C GLY A 59 2.70 7.55 -14.17
N PHE A 60 2.87 8.59 -13.38
CA PHE A 60 3.38 9.88 -13.83
C PHE A 60 4.54 10.34 -12.95
N ALA A 61 5.40 11.21 -13.50
CA ALA A 61 6.38 11.99 -12.72
C ALA A 61 6.53 13.37 -13.39
N GLY A 62 6.67 14.40 -12.57
CA GLY A 62 6.93 15.75 -13.07
C GLY A 62 8.27 15.85 -13.76
N SER A 63 8.36 16.70 -14.78
CA SER A 63 9.57 16.91 -15.57
C SER A 63 10.75 17.39 -14.74
N ASP A 64 10.48 18.04 -13.60
CA ASP A 64 11.48 18.58 -12.65
C ASP A 64 12.31 17.51 -11.93
N ARG A 65 11.68 16.36 -11.64
CA ARG A 65 12.28 15.27 -10.86
C ARG A 65 12.29 13.92 -11.61
N TYR A 66 11.93 13.89 -12.87
CA TYR A 66 11.74 12.65 -13.64
C TYR A 66 12.97 11.73 -13.59
N ASP A 67 14.15 12.29 -13.82
CA ASP A 67 15.38 11.50 -13.87
C ASP A 67 15.73 10.92 -12.49
N GLU A 68 15.47 11.66 -11.41
CA GLU A 68 15.61 11.17 -10.02
C GLU A 68 14.69 9.98 -9.74
N PHE A 69 13.44 10.00 -10.24
CA PHE A 69 12.52 8.88 -10.14
C PHE A 69 13.02 7.65 -10.91
N GLU A 70 13.49 7.84 -12.15
CA GLU A 70 14.04 6.76 -12.98
C GLU A 70 15.25 6.10 -12.29
N GLU A 71 16.18 6.88 -11.75
CA GLU A 71 17.37 6.38 -11.03
C GLU A 71 16.98 5.64 -9.75
N SER A 72 16.01 6.16 -8.99
CA SER A 72 15.59 5.60 -7.70
C SER A 72 14.77 4.32 -7.82
N ILE A 73 14.08 4.11 -8.95
CA ILE A 73 13.15 2.98 -9.14
C ILE A 73 13.82 1.82 -9.88
N ASN A 74 14.65 2.11 -10.88
CA ASN A 74 15.24 1.08 -11.71
C ASN A 74 16.31 0.30 -10.94
N ASP A 75 16.12 -1.01 -10.83
CA ASP A 75 17.07 -1.93 -10.25
C ASP A 75 17.06 -3.29 -10.99
N ARG A 76 17.58 -4.35 -10.37
CA ARG A 76 17.61 -5.69 -10.95
C ARG A 76 16.21 -6.24 -11.25
N TYR A 77 15.23 -5.97 -10.38
CA TYR A 77 13.88 -6.56 -10.44
C TYR A 77 12.81 -5.54 -10.82
N THR A 78 13.07 -4.24 -10.65
CA THR A 78 12.08 -3.19 -10.93
C THR A 78 12.46 -2.38 -12.17
N ARG A 79 11.44 -2.08 -12.99
CA ARG A 79 11.56 -1.16 -14.12
C ARG A 79 10.57 -0.01 -13.98
N SER A 80 11.07 1.20 -14.04
CA SER A 80 10.23 2.38 -14.20
C SER A 80 9.71 2.46 -15.64
N GLN A 81 8.45 2.74 -15.77
CA GLN A 81 7.78 3.12 -16.98
C GLN A 81 6.84 4.29 -16.71
N LEU A 82 7.23 5.19 -15.84
CA LEU A 82 6.53 6.43 -15.56
C LEU A 82 6.43 7.28 -16.83
N MET A 83 5.38 8.06 -16.91
CA MET A 83 5.19 9.04 -17.97
C MET A 83 5.68 10.39 -17.47
N ARG A 84 6.67 10.96 -18.16
CA ARG A 84 7.13 12.33 -17.91
C ARG A 84 6.02 13.31 -18.31
N VAL A 85 5.64 14.18 -17.39
CA VAL A 85 4.65 15.24 -17.61
C VAL A 85 5.22 16.58 -17.18
N GLU A 86 4.81 17.66 -17.86
CA GLU A 86 5.22 19.00 -17.44
C GLU A 86 4.63 19.32 -16.07
N GLY A 87 5.44 19.94 -15.23
CA GLY A 87 5.06 20.34 -13.87
C GLY A 87 5.99 19.81 -12.79
N THR A 88 5.68 20.19 -11.57
CA THR A 88 6.46 19.85 -10.37
C THR A 88 5.85 18.65 -9.65
N THR A 89 6.66 17.64 -9.38
CA THR A 89 6.25 16.53 -8.51
C THR A 89 6.06 17.06 -7.09
N ARG A 90 4.93 16.71 -6.46
CA ARG A 90 4.64 17.14 -5.09
C ARG A 90 5.66 16.61 -4.09
N GLU A 91 5.85 17.34 -3.00
CA GLU A 91 6.58 16.85 -1.83
C GLU A 91 5.60 16.55 -0.69
N ASN A 92 5.70 15.37 -0.09
CA ASN A 92 5.09 15.10 1.21
C ASN A 92 6.14 15.37 2.28
N ILE A 93 5.79 16.13 3.30
CA ILE A 93 6.72 16.47 4.38
C ILE A 93 6.25 15.76 5.65
N THR A 94 7.16 15.02 6.27
CA THR A 94 6.97 14.45 7.61
C THR A 94 7.91 15.19 8.57
N LEU A 95 7.34 15.84 9.57
CA LEU A 95 8.08 16.44 10.68
C LEU A 95 8.07 15.46 11.84
N VAL A 96 9.25 15.04 12.28
CA VAL A 96 9.43 14.14 13.42
C VAL A 96 9.95 14.96 14.59
N ASP A 97 9.21 14.98 15.68
CA ASP A 97 9.64 15.55 16.94
C ASP A 97 10.10 14.42 17.88
N PRO A 98 11.42 14.24 18.03
CA PRO A 98 11.95 13.17 18.87
C PRO A 98 11.67 13.39 20.36
N ASP A 99 11.54 14.64 20.82
CA ASP A 99 11.30 14.97 22.23
C ASP A 99 9.87 14.64 22.64
N ALA A 100 8.91 14.87 21.72
CA ALA A 100 7.49 14.54 21.93
C ALA A 100 7.13 13.12 21.49
N GLY A 101 7.99 12.43 20.73
CA GLY A 101 7.68 11.13 20.11
C GLY A 101 6.56 11.21 19.05
N LEU A 102 6.40 12.36 18.39
CA LEU A 102 5.31 12.63 17.45
C LEU A 102 5.81 12.80 16.03
N ALA A 103 4.95 12.44 15.07
CA ALA A 103 5.17 12.74 13.66
C ALA A 103 3.97 13.51 13.08
N THR A 104 4.25 14.60 12.36
CA THR A 104 3.25 15.42 11.67
C THR A 104 3.43 15.27 10.16
N HIS A 105 2.38 14.88 9.45
CA HIS A 105 2.41 14.67 8.01
C HIS A 105 1.71 15.82 7.28
N ILE A 106 2.43 16.45 6.33
CA ILE A 106 1.92 17.50 5.45
C ILE A 106 1.88 16.93 4.04
N ARG A 107 0.68 16.84 3.46
CA ARG A 107 0.47 16.37 2.09
C ARG A 107 0.14 17.54 1.17
N VAL A 108 0.78 17.57 0.01
CA VAL A 108 0.57 18.62 -0.99
C VAL A 108 -0.18 18.03 -2.19
N ARG A 109 -0.92 18.87 -2.90
CA ARG A 109 -1.62 18.52 -4.13
C ARG A 109 -0.59 18.05 -5.18
N GLY A 110 -0.95 16.99 -5.91
CA GLY A 110 -0.08 16.40 -6.94
C GLY A 110 -0.13 17.13 -8.29
N LEU A 111 0.39 16.44 -9.30
CA LEU A 111 0.47 16.92 -10.68
C LEU A 111 -0.89 17.25 -11.27
N ASP A 112 -0.96 18.31 -12.08
CA ASP A 112 -2.11 18.62 -12.91
C ASP A 112 -1.97 17.88 -14.26
N LEU A 113 -2.81 16.87 -14.46
CA LEU A 113 -2.79 16.02 -15.63
C LEU A 113 -3.81 16.46 -16.68
N THR A 114 -3.40 16.43 -17.93
CA THR A 114 -4.29 16.72 -19.07
C THR A 114 -5.02 15.46 -19.53
N GLU A 115 -6.18 15.64 -20.18
CA GLU A 115 -6.95 14.52 -20.73
C GLU A 115 -6.15 13.65 -21.72
N PRO A 116 -5.33 14.19 -22.64
CA PRO A 116 -4.47 13.36 -23.49
C PRO A 116 -3.45 12.50 -22.73
N GLN A 117 -2.90 13.02 -21.61
CA GLN A 117 -1.96 12.27 -20.76
C GLN A 117 -2.67 11.10 -20.07
N LEU A 118 -3.84 11.35 -19.49
CA LEU A 118 -4.67 10.33 -18.86
C LEU A 118 -5.10 9.25 -19.88
N ALA A 119 -5.58 9.64 -21.04
CA ALA A 119 -5.96 8.69 -22.11
C ALA A 119 -4.76 7.85 -22.61
N ARG A 120 -3.56 8.43 -22.66
CA ARG A 120 -2.33 7.69 -23.00
C ARG A 120 -1.98 6.69 -21.91
N PHE A 121 -2.12 7.08 -20.63
CA PHE A 121 -1.89 6.20 -19.49
C PHE A 121 -2.86 5.01 -19.52
N GLU A 122 -4.15 5.25 -19.71
CA GLU A 122 -5.18 4.21 -19.77
C GLU A 122 -4.93 3.20 -20.89
N ARG A 123 -4.49 3.67 -22.07
CA ARG A 123 -4.08 2.78 -23.16
C ARG A 123 -2.88 1.90 -22.76
N LYS A 124 -1.88 2.48 -22.07
CA LYS A 124 -0.72 1.74 -21.57
C LYS A 124 -1.13 0.70 -20.53
N LEU A 125 -1.95 1.09 -19.57
CA LEU A 125 -2.49 0.20 -18.55
C LEU A 125 -3.24 -0.99 -19.20
N LYS A 126 -4.10 -0.73 -20.17
CA LYS A 126 -4.84 -1.77 -20.91
C LYS A 126 -3.92 -2.74 -21.65
N LEU A 127 -2.79 -2.29 -22.18
CA LEU A 127 -1.80 -3.16 -22.84
C LEU A 127 -1.05 -4.04 -21.85
N LEU A 128 -0.82 -3.55 -20.62
CA LEU A 128 -0.09 -4.26 -19.60
C LEU A 128 -0.99 -5.21 -18.79
N ALA A 129 -2.25 -4.85 -18.59
CA ALA A 129 -3.21 -5.69 -17.88
C ALA A 129 -3.62 -6.89 -18.74
N ARG A 130 -3.14 -8.08 -18.35
CA ARG A 130 -3.37 -9.34 -19.06
C ARG A 130 -3.88 -10.40 -18.10
N LYS A 131 -4.45 -11.47 -18.63
CA LYS A 131 -4.91 -12.62 -17.86
C LYS A 131 -3.83 -13.11 -16.90
N ASN A 132 -4.21 -13.31 -15.63
CA ASN A 132 -3.37 -13.75 -14.51
C ASN A 132 -2.23 -12.79 -14.09
N ARG A 133 -2.01 -11.67 -14.77
CA ARG A 133 -1.03 -10.67 -14.33
C ARG A 133 -1.57 -9.91 -13.12
N VAL A 134 -0.73 -9.69 -12.13
CA VAL A 134 -1.08 -8.86 -10.97
C VAL A 134 -0.94 -7.38 -11.34
N VAL A 135 -1.98 -6.61 -11.08
CA VAL A 135 -2.01 -5.14 -11.22
C VAL A 135 -2.39 -4.55 -9.88
N VAL A 136 -1.50 -3.76 -9.29
CA VAL A 136 -1.67 -3.13 -7.98
C VAL A 136 -1.93 -1.65 -8.17
N PHE A 137 -3.12 -1.19 -7.86
CA PHE A 137 -3.45 0.22 -7.76
C PHE A 137 -3.20 0.67 -6.32
N ALA A 138 -2.23 1.56 -6.11
CA ALA A 138 -1.86 1.99 -4.77
C ALA A 138 -1.62 3.50 -4.67
N GLY A 139 -2.11 4.06 -3.57
CA GLY A 139 -1.95 5.48 -3.20
C GLY A 139 -3.12 6.36 -3.60
N SER A 140 -2.93 7.67 -3.42
CA SER A 140 -3.93 8.70 -3.72
C SER A 140 -4.07 8.95 -5.23
N LEU A 141 -5.18 9.53 -5.61
CA LEU A 141 -5.47 9.93 -6.98
C LEU A 141 -5.07 11.41 -7.22
N PRO A 142 -4.59 11.76 -8.43
CA PRO A 142 -4.48 13.17 -8.83
C PRO A 142 -5.88 13.77 -9.02
N GLY A 143 -6.00 15.08 -8.86
CA GLY A 143 -7.29 15.76 -8.83
C GLY A 143 -8.16 15.61 -10.10
N GLN A 144 -7.57 15.20 -11.21
CA GLN A 144 -8.27 14.96 -12.48
C GLN A 144 -8.77 13.52 -12.66
N VAL A 145 -8.50 12.65 -11.68
CA VAL A 145 -8.98 11.26 -11.66
C VAL A 145 -10.00 11.13 -10.54
N ASP A 146 -11.26 11.24 -10.89
CA ASP A 146 -12.36 10.98 -9.97
C ASP A 146 -12.57 9.48 -9.73
N SER A 147 -13.42 9.13 -8.79
CA SER A 147 -13.73 7.75 -8.43
C SER A 147 -14.38 6.95 -9.57
N GLN A 148 -15.10 7.61 -10.47
CA GLN A 148 -15.71 6.95 -11.62
C GLN A 148 -14.66 6.58 -12.67
N ARG A 149 -13.72 7.48 -12.97
CA ARG A 149 -12.60 7.21 -13.86
C ARG A 149 -11.68 6.13 -13.29
N PHE A 150 -11.39 6.21 -11.98
CA PHE A 150 -10.64 5.17 -11.28
C PHE A 150 -11.32 3.80 -11.40
N ARG A 151 -12.63 3.73 -11.14
CA ARG A 151 -13.43 2.52 -11.31
C ARG A 151 -13.33 1.97 -12.73
N SER A 152 -13.40 2.82 -13.74
CA SER A 152 -13.31 2.40 -15.15
C SER A 152 -11.96 1.76 -15.48
N MET A 153 -10.85 2.29 -14.94
CA MET A 153 -9.51 1.72 -15.09
C MET A 153 -9.41 0.35 -14.42
N VAL A 154 -9.85 0.24 -13.18
CA VAL A 154 -9.85 -1.01 -12.40
C VAL A 154 -10.71 -2.08 -13.08
N GLU A 155 -11.94 -1.74 -13.46
CA GLU A 155 -12.85 -2.64 -14.15
C GLU A 155 -12.29 -3.13 -15.50
N GLY A 156 -11.61 -2.26 -16.23
CA GLY A 156 -10.90 -2.63 -17.46
C GLY A 156 -9.84 -3.70 -17.22
N CYS A 157 -9.09 -3.61 -16.13
CA CYS A 157 -8.10 -4.61 -15.72
C CYS A 157 -8.78 -5.93 -15.30
N VAL A 158 -9.86 -5.86 -14.52
CA VAL A 158 -10.63 -7.06 -14.12
C VAL A 158 -11.19 -7.77 -15.35
N ARG A 159 -11.76 -7.04 -16.31
CA ARG A 159 -12.27 -7.62 -17.56
C ARG A 159 -11.19 -8.25 -18.44
N SER A 160 -9.94 -7.79 -18.34
CA SER A 160 -8.81 -8.43 -19.04
C SER A 160 -8.37 -9.76 -18.40
N GLY A 161 -8.94 -10.14 -17.25
CA GLY A 161 -8.57 -11.31 -16.45
C GLY A 161 -7.33 -11.09 -15.58
N ALA A 162 -6.93 -9.85 -15.36
CA ALA A 162 -5.86 -9.53 -14.43
C ALA A 162 -6.29 -9.77 -12.97
N ARG A 163 -5.34 -10.10 -12.11
CA ARG A 163 -5.50 -10.14 -10.66
C ARG A 163 -5.33 -8.74 -10.12
N VAL A 164 -6.42 -8.05 -9.85
CA VAL A 164 -6.36 -6.65 -9.44
C VAL A 164 -6.31 -6.53 -7.92
N VAL A 165 -5.33 -5.77 -7.46
CA VAL A 165 -5.11 -5.40 -6.05
C VAL A 165 -5.37 -3.90 -5.91
N VAL A 166 -6.07 -3.49 -4.84
CA VAL A 166 -6.34 -2.07 -4.57
C VAL A 166 -5.99 -1.72 -3.12
N ASP A 167 -5.10 -0.73 -2.97
CA ASP A 167 -4.74 -0.07 -1.71
C ASP A 167 -4.83 1.45 -1.89
N ALA A 168 -6.03 1.97 -1.86
CA ALA A 168 -6.36 3.35 -2.17
C ALA A 168 -7.13 4.02 -1.03
N GLU A 169 -7.26 5.35 -1.13
CA GLU A 169 -8.08 6.14 -0.22
C GLU A 169 -9.54 5.64 -0.20
N PRO A 170 -10.31 5.95 0.87
CA PRO A 170 -11.65 5.40 1.08
C PRO A 170 -12.62 5.58 -0.09
N GLU A 171 -12.66 6.76 -0.69
CA GLU A 171 -13.62 7.06 -1.76
C GLU A 171 -13.36 6.24 -3.05
N PRO A 172 -12.13 6.18 -3.61
CA PRO A 172 -11.79 5.29 -4.70
C PRO A 172 -12.00 3.81 -4.38
N LEU A 173 -11.67 3.38 -3.16
CA LEU A 173 -11.85 2.00 -2.73
C LEU A 173 -13.33 1.63 -2.65
N ARG A 174 -14.19 2.51 -2.14
CA ARG A 174 -15.65 2.36 -2.13
C ARG A 174 -16.21 2.20 -3.54
N ALA A 175 -15.69 2.96 -4.52
CA ALA A 175 -16.15 2.91 -5.90
C ALA A 175 -15.89 1.57 -6.60
N VAL A 176 -14.97 0.74 -6.09
CA VAL A 176 -14.58 -0.54 -6.71
C VAL A 176 -14.91 -1.78 -5.87
N ARG A 177 -15.50 -1.62 -4.67
CA ARG A 177 -15.75 -2.70 -3.70
C ARG A 177 -16.66 -3.83 -4.17
N ASP A 178 -17.47 -3.58 -5.19
CA ASP A 178 -18.37 -4.54 -5.82
C ASP A 178 -17.76 -5.27 -7.02
N LEU A 179 -16.57 -4.86 -7.46
CA LEU A 179 -15.82 -5.56 -8.50
C LEU A 179 -15.17 -6.82 -7.93
N ARG A 180 -15.00 -7.83 -8.79
CA ARG A 180 -14.30 -9.06 -8.42
C ARG A 180 -12.79 -8.84 -8.37
N LEU A 181 -12.35 -8.12 -7.33
CA LEU A 181 -10.93 -7.86 -7.09
C LEU A 181 -10.25 -9.11 -6.52
N TRP A 182 -8.95 -9.24 -6.75
CA TRP A 182 -8.17 -10.30 -6.17
C TRP A 182 -7.81 -10.00 -4.71
N LEU A 183 -7.50 -8.74 -4.37
CA LEU A 183 -7.13 -8.32 -3.02
C LEU A 183 -7.44 -6.84 -2.80
N ILE A 184 -7.90 -6.49 -1.62
CA ILE A 184 -7.86 -5.11 -1.08
C ILE A 184 -7.16 -5.09 0.27
N LYS A 185 -6.57 -3.93 0.62
CA LYS A 185 -5.93 -3.73 1.92
C LYS A 185 -6.35 -2.41 2.57
N PRO A 186 -7.54 -2.32 3.18
CA PRO A 186 -7.91 -1.16 3.99
C PRO A 186 -7.26 -1.19 5.38
N SER A 187 -7.04 0.00 5.98
CA SER A 187 -6.95 0.16 7.43
C SER A 187 -8.34 0.05 8.06
N VAL A 188 -8.43 0.02 9.40
CA VAL A 188 -9.71 0.03 10.11
C VAL A 188 -10.54 1.27 9.75
N GLU A 189 -9.90 2.43 9.68
CA GLU A 189 -10.55 3.69 9.32
C GLU A 189 -11.04 3.68 7.86
N GLU A 190 -10.22 3.14 6.95
CA GLU A 190 -10.60 2.98 5.55
C GLU A 190 -11.73 1.96 5.40
N LEU A 191 -11.71 0.86 6.18
CA LEU A 191 -12.80 -0.12 6.20
C LEU A 191 -14.12 0.54 6.60
N ALA A 192 -14.14 1.30 7.70
CA ALA A 192 -15.32 2.01 8.17
C ALA A 192 -15.90 2.93 7.08
N ALA A 193 -15.03 3.67 6.39
CA ALA A 193 -15.43 4.55 5.30
C ALA A 193 -15.91 3.78 4.05
N VAL A 194 -15.33 2.62 3.74
CA VAL A 194 -15.74 1.78 2.60
C VAL A 194 -17.09 1.13 2.83
N VAL A 195 -17.38 0.67 4.05
CA VAL A 195 -18.67 0.03 4.37
C VAL A 195 -19.75 1.03 4.75
N ASP A 196 -19.39 2.31 4.93
CA ASP A 196 -20.28 3.41 5.35
C ASP A 196 -20.92 3.16 6.72
N ALA A 197 -20.13 2.64 7.65
CA ALA A 197 -20.58 2.31 9.00
C ALA A 197 -19.42 2.40 10.00
N PRO A 198 -19.67 2.70 11.28
CA PRO A 198 -18.64 2.68 12.30
C PRO A 198 -18.07 1.27 12.48
N VAL A 199 -16.75 1.21 12.72
CA VAL A 199 -16.01 0.00 13.06
C VAL A 199 -15.40 0.24 14.43
N ALA A 200 -16.02 -0.32 15.47
CA ALA A 200 -15.68 -0.02 16.86
C ALA A 200 -14.80 -1.08 17.53
N GLY A 201 -14.58 -2.23 16.89
CA GLY A 201 -13.78 -3.32 17.45
C GLY A 201 -13.73 -4.54 16.55
N ASP A 202 -13.17 -5.62 17.08
CA ASP A 202 -12.88 -6.84 16.34
C ASP A 202 -14.12 -7.48 15.70
N GLU A 203 -15.25 -7.47 16.39
CA GLU A 203 -16.51 -8.03 15.87
C GLU A 203 -16.98 -7.30 14.61
N ASP A 204 -16.83 -5.96 14.58
CA ASP A 204 -17.17 -5.16 13.40
C ASP A 204 -16.18 -5.41 12.26
N ILE A 205 -14.87 -5.52 12.57
CA ILE A 205 -13.84 -5.85 11.57
C ILE A 205 -14.15 -7.20 10.93
N VAL A 206 -14.46 -8.21 11.74
CA VAL A 206 -14.80 -9.56 11.25
C VAL A 206 -16.07 -9.53 10.41
N ARG A 207 -17.14 -8.90 10.90
CA ARG A 207 -18.40 -8.78 10.18
C ARG A 207 -18.23 -8.13 8.81
N TYR A 208 -17.59 -6.98 8.74
CA TYR A 208 -17.44 -6.23 7.50
C TYR A 208 -16.38 -6.82 6.57
N GLY A 209 -15.30 -7.38 7.13
CA GLY A 209 -14.31 -8.11 6.35
C GLY A 209 -14.90 -9.32 5.64
N LEU A 210 -15.70 -10.12 6.35
CA LEU A 210 -16.46 -11.24 5.76
C LEU A 210 -17.50 -10.77 4.74
N GLN A 211 -18.17 -9.63 4.97
CA GLN A 211 -19.08 -9.05 4.00
C GLN A 211 -18.38 -8.69 2.69
N LEU A 212 -17.24 -8.01 2.75
CA LEU A 212 -16.45 -7.63 1.57
C LEU A 212 -15.86 -8.84 0.85
N SER A 213 -15.47 -9.89 1.58
CA SER A 213 -14.89 -11.12 1.00
C SER A 213 -15.89 -11.95 0.19
N ARG A 214 -17.18 -11.58 0.17
CA ARG A 214 -18.20 -12.18 -0.72
C ARG A 214 -18.03 -11.77 -2.20
N SER A 215 -17.50 -10.57 -2.44
CA SER A 215 -17.24 -10.03 -3.78
C SER A 215 -15.75 -9.96 -4.12
N ILE A 216 -14.90 -9.85 -3.13
CA ILE A 216 -13.45 -9.70 -3.24
C ILE A 216 -12.79 -10.97 -2.76
N HIS A 217 -11.83 -11.51 -3.52
CA HIS A 217 -11.21 -12.80 -3.21
C HIS A 217 -10.49 -12.81 -1.86
N GLN A 218 -9.77 -11.72 -1.53
CA GLN A 218 -9.02 -11.60 -0.29
C GLN A 218 -9.17 -10.17 0.24
N VAL A 219 -9.43 -10.02 1.53
CA VAL A 219 -9.49 -8.72 2.20
C VAL A 219 -8.48 -8.74 3.34
N LEU A 220 -7.53 -7.81 3.34
CA LEU A 220 -6.48 -7.68 4.34
C LEU A 220 -6.72 -6.38 5.12
N VAL A 221 -7.20 -6.45 6.36
CA VAL A 221 -7.48 -5.27 7.18
C VAL A 221 -6.34 -5.04 8.16
N THR A 222 -5.71 -3.86 8.09
CA THR A 222 -4.59 -3.50 9.00
C THR A 222 -5.07 -2.71 10.20
N CYS A 223 -4.60 -3.10 11.40
CA CYS A 223 -4.96 -2.52 12.69
C CYS A 223 -3.77 -1.84 13.40
N GLY A 224 -2.81 -1.33 12.65
CA GLY A 224 -1.59 -0.73 13.20
C GLY A 224 -0.79 -1.71 14.06
N ALA A 225 -0.43 -1.31 15.27
CA ALA A 225 0.32 -2.14 16.19
C ALA A 225 -0.49 -3.35 16.74
N ALA A 226 -1.81 -3.33 16.63
CA ALA A 226 -2.65 -4.45 17.05
C ALA A 226 -2.61 -5.66 16.10
N GLY A 227 -1.97 -5.52 14.93
CA GLY A 227 -1.85 -6.59 13.95
C GLY A 227 -2.73 -6.37 12.72
N ALA A 228 -3.26 -7.45 12.16
CA ALA A 228 -4.11 -7.39 10.98
C ALA A 228 -5.07 -8.59 10.90
N TYR A 229 -6.06 -8.48 10.02
CA TYR A 229 -6.99 -9.57 9.70
C TYR A 229 -6.89 -9.90 8.22
N VAL A 230 -7.04 -11.18 7.88
CA VAL A 230 -7.24 -11.61 6.50
C VAL A 230 -8.55 -12.40 6.37
N PHE A 231 -9.31 -12.08 5.33
CA PHE A 231 -10.59 -12.73 5.01
C PHE A 231 -10.50 -13.36 3.63
N VAL A 232 -10.86 -14.63 3.55
CA VAL A 232 -10.83 -15.42 2.29
C VAL A 232 -11.85 -16.54 2.37
N ASP A 233 -12.63 -16.74 1.31
CA ASP A 233 -13.58 -17.84 1.15
C ASP A 233 -14.53 -18.05 2.38
N GLY A 234 -14.96 -16.93 2.98
CA GLY A 234 -15.86 -16.96 4.15
C GLY A 234 -15.17 -17.34 5.47
N SER A 235 -13.85 -17.36 5.50
CA SER A 235 -13.02 -17.58 6.70
C SER A 235 -12.28 -16.29 7.08
N ALA A 236 -11.98 -16.14 8.37
CA ALA A 236 -11.22 -15.04 8.92
C ALA A 236 -10.01 -15.56 9.71
N MET A 237 -8.89 -14.87 9.65
CA MET A 237 -7.72 -15.11 10.48
C MET A 237 -7.24 -13.79 11.07
N LEU A 238 -6.84 -13.81 12.34
CA LEU A 238 -6.12 -12.72 13.00
C LEU A 238 -4.64 -13.02 12.98
N GLY A 239 -3.84 -12.02 12.67
CA GLY A 239 -2.39 -12.10 12.69
C GLY A 239 -1.79 -11.00 13.56
N GLN A 240 -0.86 -11.39 14.43
CA GLN A 240 -0.17 -10.50 15.35
C GLN A 240 1.33 -10.82 15.36
N VAL A 241 2.13 -9.82 15.73
CA VAL A 241 3.57 -9.99 15.91
C VAL A 241 3.93 -9.45 17.27
N ALA A 242 4.49 -10.33 18.10
CA ALA A 242 5.03 -9.95 19.41
C ALA A 242 6.43 -9.36 19.20
N ILE A 243 6.56 -8.02 19.30
CA ILE A 243 7.83 -7.31 19.18
C ILE A 243 8.15 -6.54 20.45
N GLU A 244 9.44 -6.42 20.76
CA GLU A 244 9.90 -5.55 21.83
C GLU A 244 9.73 -4.07 21.44
N GLU A 245 9.38 -3.24 22.41
CA GLU A 245 9.30 -1.79 22.23
C GLU A 245 10.66 -1.24 21.77
N GLY A 246 10.66 -0.46 20.67
CA GLY A 246 11.86 0.20 20.14
C GLY A 246 12.42 -0.38 18.84
N LEU A 247 11.98 -1.55 18.37
CA LEU A 247 12.40 -2.12 17.09
C LEU A 247 11.88 -1.34 15.87
N VAL A 248 10.73 -0.69 15.99
CA VAL A 248 10.08 0.07 14.90
C VAL A 248 10.47 1.54 15.00
N ARG A 249 11.34 2.01 14.10
CA ARG A 249 11.75 3.41 13.96
C ARG A 249 10.74 4.25 13.16
N SER A 250 10.06 3.63 12.23
CA SER A 250 9.07 4.28 11.37
C SER A 250 7.99 3.30 10.95
N ALA A 251 6.72 3.70 11.09
CA ALA A 251 5.58 2.94 10.56
C ALA A 251 5.25 3.31 9.10
N VAL A 252 5.93 4.30 8.51
CA VAL A 252 5.64 4.80 7.16
C VAL A 252 6.04 3.74 6.13
N GLY A 253 5.08 3.30 5.31
CA GLY A 253 5.31 2.29 4.28
C GLY A 253 5.24 0.84 4.76
N SER A 254 4.99 0.57 6.06
CA SER A 254 4.83 -0.80 6.57
C SER A 254 3.65 -1.53 5.90
N GLY A 255 2.53 -0.83 5.68
CA GLY A 255 1.39 -1.36 4.93
C GLY A 255 1.70 -1.66 3.46
N ASP A 256 2.61 -0.89 2.83
CA ASP A 256 3.07 -1.14 1.46
C ASP A 256 3.94 -2.40 1.41
N CYS A 257 4.84 -2.57 2.41
CA CYS A 257 5.67 -3.76 2.57
C CYS A 257 4.85 -5.01 2.87
N MET A 258 3.83 -4.89 3.76
CA MET A 258 2.88 -5.96 4.03
C MET A 258 2.18 -6.43 2.76
N LEU A 259 1.66 -5.49 1.98
CA LEU A 259 0.98 -5.80 0.72
C LEU A 259 1.91 -6.47 -0.28
N ALA A 260 3.13 -5.95 -0.45
CA ALA A 260 4.13 -6.51 -1.34
C ALA A 260 4.49 -7.95 -0.96
N ALA A 261 4.76 -8.21 0.33
CA ALA A 261 5.11 -9.54 0.82
C ALA A 261 3.95 -10.53 0.67
N PHE A 262 2.72 -10.12 0.98
CA PHE A 262 1.54 -10.95 0.75
C PHE A 262 1.39 -11.33 -0.72
N VAL A 263 1.50 -10.35 -1.63
CA VAL A 263 1.44 -10.59 -3.08
C VAL A 263 2.57 -11.51 -3.54
N ALA A 264 3.81 -11.28 -3.08
CA ALA A 264 4.98 -12.09 -3.41
C ALA A 264 4.79 -13.56 -2.98
N ALA A 265 4.40 -13.79 -1.73
CA ALA A 265 4.16 -15.13 -1.16
C ALA A 265 3.02 -15.87 -1.90
N ARG A 266 1.93 -15.16 -2.21
CA ARG A 266 0.81 -15.73 -2.99
C ARG A 266 1.19 -16.05 -4.44
N LEU A 267 2.07 -15.27 -5.07
CA LEU A 267 2.64 -15.57 -6.38
C LEU A 267 3.63 -16.73 -6.35
N GLY A 268 4.33 -16.90 -5.22
CA GLY A 268 5.20 -18.05 -4.94
C GLY A 268 4.44 -19.36 -4.65
N GLY A 269 3.10 -19.32 -4.54
CA GLY A 269 2.27 -20.50 -4.32
C GLY A 269 1.99 -20.82 -2.84
N MET A 270 2.42 -19.98 -1.90
CA MET A 270 2.09 -20.15 -0.48
C MET A 270 0.58 -20.08 -0.27
N ASN A 271 0.05 -20.85 0.69
CA ASN A 271 -1.35 -20.71 1.11
C ASN A 271 -1.58 -19.36 1.79
N VAL A 272 -2.83 -19.01 2.08
CA VAL A 272 -3.19 -17.68 2.62
C VAL A 272 -2.60 -17.47 4.02
N LYS A 273 -2.62 -18.50 4.88
CA LYS A 273 -2.09 -18.40 6.24
C LYS A 273 -0.58 -18.13 6.25
N GLU A 274 0.17 -18.87 5.45
CA GLU A 274 1.62 -18.67 5.30
C GLU A 274 1.94 -17.31 4.71
N ALA A 275 1.27 -16.91 3.62
CA ALA A 275 1.46 -15.62 2.98
C ALA A 275 1.11 -14.46 3.92
N PHE A 276 0.10 -14.62 4.76
CA PHE A 276 -0.29 -13.63 5.75
C PHE A 276 0.76 -13.48 6.84
N ARG A 277 1.28 -14.61 7.35
CA ARG A 277 2.38 -14.62 8.33
C ARG A 277 3.63 -13.93 7.81
N GLU A 278 4.07 -14.25 6.59
CA GLU A 278 5.18 -13.59 5.91
C GLU A 278 4.94 -12.06 5.76
N SER A 279 3.72 -11.67 5.42
CA SER A 279 3.38 -10.26 5.22
C SER A 279 3.40 -9.45 6.53
N LEU A 280 3.02 -10.05 7.65
CA LEU A 280 3.13 -9.44 8.98
C LEU A 280 4.60 -9.22 9.36
N ALA A 281 5.44 -10.23 9.16
CA ALA A 281 6.86 -10.12 9.43
C ALA A 281 7.54 -9.05 8.58
N ALA A 282 7.21 -8.98 7.29
CA ALA A 282 7.73 -7.95 6.38
C ALA A 282 7.28 -6.53 6.77
N ALA A 283 6.04 -6.37 7.23
CA ALA A 283 5.54 -5.08 7.73
C ALA A 283 6.36 -4.58 8.93
N VAL A 284 6.65 -5.45 9.88
CA VAL A 284 7.44 -5.12 11.07
C VAL A 284 8.91 -4.89 10.72
N ALA A 285 9.51 -5.78 9.93
CA ALA A 285 10.90 -5.67 9.49
C ALA A 285 11.17 -4.36 8.71
N SER A 286 10.16 -3.84 7.97
CA SER A 286 10.28 -2.55 7.28
C SER A 286 10.41 -1.36 8.23
N GLY A 287 9.93 -1.48 9.47
CA GLY A 287 10.01 -0.44 10.49
C GLY A 287 11.43 -0.10 10.95
N ALA A 288 12.42 -0.95 10.68
CA ALA A 288 13.82 -0.68 10.93
C ALA A 288 14.41 0.39 9.96
N SER A 289 13.77 0.60 8.80
CA SER A 289 14.22 1.55 7.77
C SER A 289 13.42 2.86 7.82
N VAL A 290 14.10 3.99 7.67
CA VAL A 290 13.44 5.29 7.46
C VAL A 290 12.93 5.45 6.02
N GLN A 291 13.44 4.65 5.07
CA GLN A 291 13.02 4.70 3.67
C GLN A 291 11.79 3.81 3.45
N PRO A 292 10.63 4.40 3.07
CA PRO A 292 9.42 3.61 2.79
C PRO A 292 9.63 2.58 1.66
N GLY A 293 9.05 1.40 1.85
CA GLY A 293 9.15 0.30 0.88
C GLY A 293 10.45 -0.51 0.96
N ARG A 294 11.36 -0.22 1.89
CA ARG A 294 12.53 -1.06 2.17
C ARG A 294 12.24 -2.05 3.26
N ILE A 295 12.62 -3.29 3.02
CA ILE A 295 12.53 -4.39 3.97
C ILE A 295 13.94 -4.90 4.23
N ASP A 296 14.25 -5.18 5.48
CA ASP A 296 15.47 -5.88 5.86
C ASP A 296 15.17 -7.39 5.83
N GLU A 297 15.81 -8.13 4.93
CA GLU A 297 15.58 -9.57 4.73
C GLU A 297 15.99 -10.39 5.96
N ASP A 298 17.08 -10.01 6.62
CA ASP A 298 17.53 -10.69 7.83
C ASP A 298 16.53 -10.48 8.97
N ALA A 299 15.98 -9.25 9.09
CA ALA A 299 14.95 -8.94 10.05
C ALA A 299 13.62 -9.69 9.80
N ILE A 300 13.24 -9.98 8.54
CA ILE A 300 12.05 -10.81 8.25
C ILE A 300 12.19 -12.16 8.95
N THR A 301 13.34 -12.81 8.79
CA THR A 301 13.55 -14.16 9.34
C THR A 301 13.43 -14.17 10.86
N GLU A 302 13.97 -13.15 11.53
CA GLU A 302 13.87 -12.99 12.99
C GLU A 302 12.42 -12.74 13.42
N VAL A 303 11.73 -11.81 12.75
CA VAL A 303 10.34 -11.43 13.08
C VAL A 303 9.36 -12.59 12.83
N LEU A 304 9.62 -13.46 11.86
CA LEU A 304 8.77 -14.62 11.57
C LEU A 304 8.61 -15.57 12.77
N PHE A 305 9.60 -15.68 13.64
CA PHE A 305 9.49 -16.50 14.87
C PHE A 305 8.47 -15.92 15.87
N HIS A 306 8.20 -14.64 15.78
CA HIS A 306 7.29 -13.88 16.64
C HIS A 306 5.95 -13.57 15.99
N ALA A 307 5.77 -13.95 14.72
CA ALA A 307 4.52 -13.76 14.00
C ALA A 307 3.60 -14.97 14.21
N ASP A 308 2.41 -14.71 14.72
CA ASP A 308 1.37 -15.72 14.89
C ASP A 308 0.14 -15.41 14.03
N VAL A 309 -0.53 -16.48 13.55
CA VAL A 309 -1.75 -16.38 12.74
C VAL A 309 -2.75 -17.42 13.22
N GLU A 310 -3.83 -16.95 13.80
CA GLU A 310 -4.90 -17.78 14.34
C GLU A 310 -6.15 -17.69 13.46
N PRO A 311 -6.78 -18.83 13.11
CA PRO A 311 -8.10 -18.81 12.50
C PRO A 311 -9.11 -18.32 13.54
N LEU A 312 -10.03 -17.46 13.09
CA LEU A 312 -11.18 -17.07 13.89
C LEU A 312 -12.31 -18.03 13.52
N ASP A 313 -12.74 -18.83 14.50
CA ASP A 313 -13.86 -19.75 14.32
C ASP A 313 -15.10 -18.99 13.86
N LYS A 314 -15.85 -19.56 12.89
CA LYS A 314 -17.19 -19.06 12.58
C LYS A 314 -17.96 -19.03 13.89
N GLN A 315 -18.37 -17.84 14.32
CA GLN A 315 -19.41 -17.77 15.35
C GLN A 315 -20.60 -18.59 14.80
N GLU A 316 -20.78 -19.81 15.33
CA GLU A 316 -22.03 -20.52 15.16
C GLU A 316 -23.14 -19.57 15.65
N ASP A 317 -24.11 -19.31 14.78
CA ASP A 317 -25.34 -18.60 15.16
C ASP A 317 -25.84 -19.21 16.47
N ARG A 318 -25.57 -18.57 17.59
CA ARG A 318 -26.27 -18.92 18.84
C ARG A 318 -27.70 -18.47 18.63
N PRO A 319 -28.65 -19.40 18.58
CA PRO A 319 -30.06 -19.04 18.51
C PRO A 319 -30.40 -18.21 19.74
N ALA A 320 -31.13 -17.10 19.50
CA ALA A 320 -31.62 -16.18 20.53
C ALA A 320 -32.61 -16.86 21.49
#